data_8f2cfcb6c1f5fccf1305360a12dc1926
#
_entry.id   8f2cfcb6c1f5fccf1305360a12dc1926
#
_cell.length_a   1.000
_cell.length_b   1.000
_cell.length_c   1.000
_cell.angle_alpha   90.00
_cell.angle_beta   90.00
_cell.angle_gamma   90.00
#
_symmetry.space_group_name_H-M   'P 1'
#
loop_
_entity.id
_entity.type
_entity.pdbx_description
1 polymer ?
#
loop_
_entity_poly.entity_id
_entity_poly.type
_entity_poly.pdbx_seq_one_letter_code
_entity_poly.pdbx_strand_id
1 'polypeptide(L)'
;MLCPLPSCADMAERRLLYLAAAFGCLVFYWAYREWLSWVLLMVTLGIPWVSLLLSLPAMLLCRVELRCPNAVAAGDSVRVSCVTSGYFPAPAIKGRVRVKSMPTGRIWKLRLGEELPTDHCGGLEIFSAGLWICDYLGLFSLPLRSKDKKILVVRPAPVALEEPPDMSRYLVNAWKPKAGGGYSENHELRLYRPGDNLHQVHWKLSAKTGKMILREPMEAIRGLSKVTLELRGNEKHLDLKLGKLRWLSLYLLQKEVPHQIQCLTGRGMVELEITDERSVLTALDTLLKAPVADALLEPEYGYASWRYHIGGDGDEA
;
A
#
# COMPACT_ATOMS: atom_id res chain seq x y z
N MET A 1 -24.81 1.29 10.03
CA MET A 1 -25.10 2.64 10.53
C MET A 1 -23.92 3.08 11.39
N LEU A 2 -23.07 3.97 10.88
CA LEU A 2 -21.94 4.54 11.61
C LEU A 2 -22.45 5.76 12.37
N CYS A 3 -22.65 5.63 13.70
CA CYS A 3 -22.85 6.80 14.54
C CYS A 3 -21.63 7.72 14.43
N PRO A 4 -21.80 9.03 14.21
CA PRO A 4 -20.71 9.99 14.23
C PRO A 4 -20.03 9.93 15.61
N LEU A 5 -18.73 9.64 15.62
CA LEU A 5 -17.94 9.56 16.85
C LEU A 5 -17.89 10.97 17.49
N PRO A 6 -18.31 11.13 18.74
CA PRO A 6 -18.25 12.41 19.43
C PRO A 6 -16.81 12.90 19.60
N SER A 7 -16.55 14.18 19.40
CA SER A 7 -15.22 14.79 19.47
C SER A 7 -14.66 14.87 20.90
N CYS A 8 -13.38 15.17 21.07
CA CYS A 8 -12.76 15.30 22.40
C CYS A 8 -13.32 16.53 23.17
N ALA A 9 -13.81 17.55 22.45
CA ALA A 9 -14.54 18.68 23.02
C ALA A 9 -15.81 18.22 23.74
N ASP A 10 -16.51 17.21 23.16
CA ASP A 10 -17.77 16.69 23.70
C ASP A 10 -17.64 16.08 25.12
N MET A 11 -16.46 15.61 25.55
CA MET A 11 -16.31 15.08 26.92
C MET A 11 -16.24 16.18 27.96
N ALA A 12 -15.54 17.26 27.66
CA ALA A 12 -15.48 18.41 28.57
C ALA A 12 -16.87 19.08 28.66
N GLU A 13 -17.53 19.24 27.53
CA GLU A 13 -18.89 19.76 27.45
C GLU A 13 -19.89 18.87 28.21
N ARG A 14 -19.84 17.55 28.04
CA ARG A 14 -20.70 16.59 28.76
C ARG A 14 -20.48 16.63 30.26
N ARG A 15 -19.22 16.70 30.71
CA ARG A 15 -18.88 16.86 32.13
C ARG A 15 -19.42 18.19 32.67
N LEU A 16 -19.28 19.27 31.90
CA LEU A 16 -19.73 20.58 32.27
C LEU A 16 -21.28 20.66 32.34
N LEU A 17 -21.96 20.06 31.36
CA LEU A 17 -23.41 19.91 31.37
C LEU A 17 -23.92 19.10 32.55
N TYR A 18 -23.23 17.97 32.84
CA TYR A 18 -23.55 17.14 33.99
C TYR A 18 -23.38 17.94 35.31
N LEU A 19 -22.25 18.64 35.47
CA LEU A 19 -21.98 19.47 36.64
C LEU A 19 -23.03 20.61 36.78
N ALA A 20 -23.41 21.23 35.69
CA ALA A 20 -24.45 22.23 35.68
C ALA A 20 -25.83 21.67 36.10
N ALA A 21 -26.17 20.47 35.57
CA ALA A 21 -27.40 19.78 35.95
C ALA A 21 -27.39 19.38 37.44
N ALA A 22 -26.28 18.81 37.92
CA ALA A 22 -26.11 18.44 39.33
C ALA A 22 -26.20 19.67 40.27
N PHE A 23 -25.57 20.78 39.84
CA PHE A 23 -25.67 22.05 40.56
C PHE A 23 -27.09 22.58 40.58
N GLY A 24 -27.79 22.53 39.43
CA GLY A 24 -29.21 22.91 39.36
C GLY A 24 -30.10 22.08 40.28
N CYS A 25 -29.90 20.75 40.33
CA CYS A 25 -30.64 19.88 41.26
C CYS A 25 -30.29 20.18 42.72
N LEU A 26 -29.07 20.56 43.03
CA LEU A 26 -28.66 20.94 44.39
C LEU A 26 -29.31 22.26 44.84
N VAL A 27 -29.35 23.28 43.94
CA VAL A 27 -30.05 24.54 44.21
C VAL A 27 -31.55 24.29 44.37
N PHE A 28 -32.14 23.46 43.52
CA PHE A 28 -33.54 23.09 43.63
C PHE A 28 -33.85 22.37 44.95
N TYR A 29 -32.98 21.46 45.39
CA TYR A 29 -33.11 20.81 46.69
C TYR A 29 -33.01 21.81 47.86
N TRP A 30 -32.19 22.83 47.75
CA TRP A 30 -32.04 23.86 48.79
C TRP A 30 -33.25 24.79 48.86
N ALA A 31 -33.88 25.08 47.70
CA ALA A 31 -35.06 25.92 47.60
C ALA A 31 -36.35 25.18 48.03
N TYR A 32 -36.47 23.92 47.62
CA TYR A 32 -37.66 23.08 47.85
C TYR A 32 -37.23 21.83 48.61
N ARG A 33 -37.32 21.85 49.95
CA ARG A 33 -36.92 20.71 50.80
C ARG A 33 -37.96 19.60 50.82
N GLU A 34 -38.53 19.27 49.65
CA GLU A 34 -39.53 18.24 49.45
C GLU A 34 -38.91 16.89 49.11
N TRP A 35 -39.63 15.83 49.35
CA TRP A 35 -39.18 14.47 49.03
C TRP A 35 -38.72 14.29 47.57
N LEU A 36 -39.45 14.91 46.61
CA LEU A 36 -39.15 14.84 45.19
C LEU A 36 -37.78 15.46 44.87
N SER A 37 -37.45 16.59 45.46
CA SER A 37 -36.17 17.28 45.22
C SER A 37 -34.99 16.47 45.74
N TRP A 38 -35.17 15.78 46.87
CA TRP A 38 -34.17 14.85 47.39
C TRP A 38 -33.92 13.64 46.48
N VAL A 39 -35.01 13.00 46.01
CA VAL A 39 -34.92 11.86 45.04
C VAL A 39 -34.24 12.29 43.75
N LEU A 40 -34.60 13.45 43.18
CA LEU A 40 -33.99 13.96 41.96
C LEU A 40 -32.48 14.17 42.12
N LEU A 41 -32.04 14.73 43.24
CA LEU A 41 -30.61 14.90 43.56
C LEU A 41 -29.89 13.56 43.67
N MET A 42 -30.47 12.60 44.40
CA MET A 42 -29.90 11.27 44.55
C MET A 42 -29.78 10.51 43.22
N VAL A 43 -30.81 10.57 42.38
CA VAL A 43 -30.80 9.98 41.04
C VAL A 43 -29.73 10.65 40.18
N THR A 44 -29.67 11.97 40.16
CA THR A 44 -28.65 12.70 39.37
C THR A 44 -27.24 12.34 39.79
N LEU A 45 -26.95 12.24 41.07
CA LEU A 45 -25.62 11.83 41.59
C LEU A 45 -25.34 10.34 41.40
N GLY A 46 -26.38 9.48 41.36
CA GLY A 46 -26.23 8.03 41.15
C GLY A 46 -26.01 7.61 39.73
N ILE A 47 -26.59 8.33 38.75
CA ILE A 47 -26.52 7.99 37.31
C ILE A 47 -25.08 7.74 36.81
N PRO A 48 -24.07 8.57 37.11
CA PRO A 48 -22.70 8.31 36.64
C PRO A 48 -22.12 7.00 37.17
N TRP A 49 -22.42 6.66 38.42
CA TRP A 49 -21.91 5.40 39.03
C TRP A 49 -22.58 4.18 38.43
N VAL A 50 -23.87 4.25 38.15
CA VAL A 50 -24.62 3.19 37.45
C VAL A 50 -24.07 3.04 36.02
N SER A 51 -23.86 4.15 35.31
CA SER A 51 -23.27 4.14 33.98
C SER A 51 -21.87 3.51 33.98
N LEU A 52 -21.04 3.89 34.95
CA LEU A 52 -19.68 3.31 35.09
C LEU A 52 -19.73 1.81 35.36
N LEU A 53 -20.57 1.36 36.30
CA LEU A 53 -20.71 -0.07 36.64
C LEU A 53 -21.19 -0.90 35.43
N LEU A 54 -22.12 -0.38 34.65
CA LEU A 54 -22.66 -1.05 33.46
C LEU A 54 -21.62 -1.10 32.31
N SER A 55 -20.80 -0.05 32.18
CA SER A 55 -19.79 0.05 31.12
C SER A 55 -18.47 -0.65 31.47
N LEU A 56 -18.19 -0.90 32.74
CA LEU A 56 -16.94 -1.45 33.25
C LEU A 56 -16.58 -2.80 32.59
N PRO A 57 -17.48 -3.80 32.46
CA PRO A 57 -17.15 -5.05 31.78
C PRO A 57 -16.84 -4.83 30.29
N ALA A 58 -17.57 -3.93 29.62
CA ALA A 58 -17.29 -3.57 28.24
C ALA A 58 -15.94 -2.87 28.10
N MET A 59 -15.59 -1.97 29.02
CA MET A 59 -14.31 -1.23 28.99
C MET A 59 -13.09 -2.12 29.27
N LEU A 60 -13.23 -3.14 30.11
CA LEU A 60 -12.13 -4.04 30.50
C LEU A 60 -11.94 -5.19 29.51
N LEU A 61 -13.02 -5.74 28.95
CA LEU A 61 -13.00 -6.92 28.08
C LEU A 61 -12.96 -6.56 26.59
N CYS A 62 -13.14 -5.30 26.23
CA CYS A 62 -13.15 -4.85 24.84
C CYS A 62 -11.75 -4.97 24.22
N ARG A 63 -11.67 -5.66 23.09
CA ARG A 63 -10.50 -5.65 22.21
C ARG A 63 -10.75 -4.65 21.08
N VAL A 64 -9.76 -3.86 20.77
CA VAL A 64 -9.84 -2.83 19.72
C VAL A 64 -8.83 -3.14 18.64
N GLU A 65 -9.32 -3.21 17.43
CA GLU A 65 -8.52 -3.38 16.22
C GLU A 65 -8.65 -2.15 15.33
N LEU A 66 -7.52 -1.69 14.81
CA LEU A 66 -7.49 -0.62 13.81
C LEU A 66 -8.03 -1.15 12.49
N ARG A 67 -8.96 -0.43 11.88
CA ARG A 67 -9.51 -0.74 10.57
C ARG A 67 -9.18 0.36 9.60
N CYS A 68 -8.40 0.01 8.58
CA CYS A 68 -8.12 0.83 7.42
C CYS A 68 -8.06 -0.05 6.18
N PRO A 69 -8.30 0.46 4.97
CA PRO A 69 -8.06 -0.28 3.73
C PRO A 69 -6.58 -0.62 3.59
N ASN A 70 -6.27 -1.68 2.85
CA ASN A 70 -4.87 -2.08 2.61
C ASN A 70 -4.20 -1.21 1.55
N ALA A 71 -4.96 -0.75 0.55
CA ALA A 71 -4.46 0.10 -0.52
C ALA A 71 -5.56 1.07 -0.99
N VAL A 72 -5.15 2.27 -1.40
CA VAL A 72 -5.99 3.33 -1.94
C VAL A 72 -5.25 4.07 -3.05
N ALA A 73 -5.98 4.76 -3.91
CA ALA A 73 -5.37 5.67 -4.88
C ALA A 73 -4.96 6.98 -4.21
N ALA A 74 -3.93 7.65 -4.76
CA ALA A 74 -3.56 8.98 -4.31
C ALA A 74 -4.72 9.96 -4.54
N GLY A 75 -5.02 10.77 -3.53
CA GLY A 75 -6.12 11.72 -3.52
C GLY A 75 -7.46 11.18 -3.00
N ASP A 76 -7.59 9.88 -2.74
CA ASP A 76 -8.81 9.32 -2.15
C ASP A 76 -8.91 9.69 -0.66
N SER A 77 -10.13 9.99 -0.20
CA SER A 77 -10.36 10.26 1.22
C SER A 77 -10.42 8.95 2.02
N VAL A 78 -9.55 8.80 3.00
CA VAL A 78 -9.48 7.63 3.88
C VAL A 78 -9.62 8.05 5.32
N ARG A 79 -10.49 7.35 6.06
CA ARG A 79 -10.65 7.52 7.50
C ARG A 79 -10.20 6.28 8.24
N VAL A 80 -9.33 6.49 9.23
CA VAL A 80 -8.91 5.43 10.13
C VAL A 80 -9.97 5.25 11.20
N SER A 81 -10.55 4.06 11.28
CA SER A 81 -11.55 3.71 12.28
C SER A 81 -11.04 2.59 13.20
N CYS A 82 -11.69 2.46 14.34
CA CYS A 82 -11.49 1.32 15.22
C CYS A 82 -12.74 0.45 15.23
N VAL A 83 -12.53 -0.85 15.18
CA VAL A 83 -13.57 -1.84 15.39
C VAL A 83 -13.34 -2.49 16.75
N THR A 84 -14.41 -2.59 17.50
CA THR A 84 -14.41 -3.25 18.80
C THR A 84 -14.97 -4.65 18.66
N SER A 85 -14.29 -5.60 19.27
CA SER A 85 -14.77 -6.96 19.43
C SER A 85 -15.01 -7.25 20.91
N GLY A 86 -16.24 -7.63 21.26
CA GLY A 86 -16.63 -7.97 22.61
C GLY A 86 -18.10 -8.38 22.70
N TYR A 87 -18.47 -9.00 23.81
CA TYR A 87 -19.83 -9.48 24.05
C TYR A 87 -20.81 -8.33 24.40
N PHE A 88 -20.29 -7.18 24.81
CA PHE A 88 -21.08 -6.03 25.23
C PHE A 88 -21.04 -4.94 24.16
N PRO A 89 -22.12 -4.16 24.00
CA PRO A 89 -22.10 -3.01 23.10
C PRO A 89 -20.95 -2.09 23.49
N ALA A 90 -20.08 -1.80 22.54
CA ALA A 90 -18.87 -1.03 22.82
C ALA A 90 -19.22 0.44 23.06
N PRO A 91 -18.73 1.02 24.17
CA PRO A 91 -18.79 2.44 24.38
C PRO A 91 -17.92 3.19 23.38
N ALA A 92 -18.03 4.53 23.35
CA ALA A 92 -17.29 5.36 22.42
C ALA A 92 -15.77 5.25 22.67
N ILE A 93 -15.00 5.02 21.59
CA ILE A 93 -13.54 5.03 21.61
C ILE A 93 -13.08 6.36 21.04
N LYS A 94 -12.14 6.98 21.75
CA LYS A 94 -11.50 8.24 21.35
C LYS A 94 -10.01 8.11 21.41
N GLY A 95 -9.29 8.93 20.66
CA GLY A 95 -7.84 8.94 20.75
C GLY A 95 -7.17 9.43 19.51
N ARG A 96 -5.86 9.17 19.47
CA ARG A 96 -4.99 9.54 18.36
C ARG A 96 -4.26 8.31 17.86
N VAL A 97 -4.04 8.29 16.56
CA VAL A 97 -3.17 7.35 15.89
C VAL A 97 -1.89 8.08 15.45
N ARG A 98 -0.78 7.39 15.46
CA ARG A 98 0.45 7.85 14.80
C ARG A 98 0.48 7.25 13.43
N VAL A 99 0.82 8.08 12.46
CA VAL A 99 1.04 7.67 11.08
C VAL A 99 2.51 7.95 10.78
N LYS A 100 3.21 6.94 10.29
CA LYS A 100 4.59 7.04 9.84
C LYS A 100 4.65 6.76 8.35
N SER A 101 5.15 7.72 7.57
CA SER A 101 5.50 7.49 6.18
C SER A 101 6.73 6.58 6.10
N MET A 102 6.62 5.46 5.41
CA MET A 102 7.73 4.51 5.26
C MET A 102 8.82 5.04 4.32
N PRO A 103 8.50 5.71 3.19
CA PRO A 103 9.51 6.28 2.33
C PRO A 103 10.32 7.41 2.99
N THR A 104 9.65 8.37 3.59
CA THR A 104 10.30 9.59 4.13
C THR A 104 10.61 9.52 5.63
N GLY A 105 10.09 8.53 6.34
CA GLY A 105 10.26 8.40 7.79
C GLY A 105 9.50 9.45 8.62
N ARG A 106 8.76 10.36 7.99
CA ARG A 106 7.98 11.42 8.66
C ARG A 106 6.90 10.82 9.54
N ILE A 107 6.73 11.34 10.77
CA ILE A 107 5.73 10.88 11.73
C ILE A 107 4.83 12.04 12.12
N TRP A 108 3.51 11.81 12.06
CA TRP A 108 2.51 12.76 12.55
C TRP A 108 1.42 12.05 13.34
N LYS A 109 0.60 12.82 14.04
CA LYS A 109 -0.52 12.31 14.83
C LYS A 109 -1.82 12.75 14.19
N LEU A 110 -2.75 11.81 14.07
CA LEU A 110 -4.09 12.01 13.52
C LEU A 110 -5.12 11.64 14.59
N ARG A 111 -6.25 12.34 14.64
CA ARG A 111 -7.37 11.92 15.49
C ARG A 111 -8.08 10.73 14.85
N LEU A 112 -8.63 9.88 15.68
CA LEU A 112 -9.43 8.77 15.20
C LEU A 112 -10.69 9.31 14.49
N GLY A 113 -10.96 8.83 13.26
CA GLY A 113 -12.06 9.30 12.41
C GLY A 113 -11.77 10.54 11.57
N GLU A 114 -10.61 11.17 11.73
CA GLU A 114 -10.13 12.25 10.88
C GLU A 114 -9.64 11.71 9.54
N GLU A 115 -9.69 12.50 8.49
CA GLU A 115 -9.23 12.12 7.16
C GLU A 115 -7.70 12.06 7.13
N LEU A 116 -7.20 10.94 6.61
CA LEU A 116 -5.79 10.75 6.41
C LEU A 116 -5.37 11.46 5.12
N PRO A 117 -4.33 12.32 5.13
CA PRO A 117 -3.81 12.91 3.91
C PRO A 117 -3.19 11.81 3.02
N THR A 118 -3.72 11.67 1.82
CA THR A 118 -3.30 10.70 0.79
C THR A 118 -2.83 11.40 -0.48
N ASP A 119 -2.37 12.65 -0.35
CA ASP A 119 -1.94 13.50 -1.46
C ASP A 119 -0.70 12.94 -2.15
N HIS A 120 0.16 12.24 -1.40
CA HIS A 120 1.39 11.63 -1.89
C HIS A 120 1.36 10.12 -1.79
N CYS A 121 2.00 9.47 -2.77
CA CYS A 121 2.14 8.01 -2.75
C CYS A 121 3.13 7.54 -1.69
N GLY A 122 2.92 6.35 -1.15
CA GLY A 122 3.81 5.75 -0.17
C GLY A 122 3.13 4.73 0.73
N GLY A 123 3.93 3.98 1.47
CA GLY A 123 3.45 3.13 2.55
C GLY A 123 3.30 3.94 3.82
N LEU A 124 2.12 3.92 4.42
CA LEU A 124 1.80 4.58 5.68
C LEU A 124 1.62 3.52 6.77
N GLU A 125 2.51 3.51 7.74
CA GLU A 125 2.41 2.64 8.92
C GLU A 125 1.59 3.36 10.00
N ILE A 126 0.45 2.77 10.38
CA ILE A 126 -0.51 3.35 11.31
C ILE A 126 -0.50 2.54 12.60
N PHE A 127 -0.25 3.20 13.73
CA PHE A 127 -0.28 2.60 15.06
C PHE A 127 -1.01 3.46 16.07
N SER A 128 -1.53 2.83 17.10
CA SER A 128 -2.23 3.52 18.18
C SER A 128 -1.26 4.43 18.96
N ALA A 129 -1.66 5.67 19.18
CA ALA A 129 -0.85 6.67 19.93
C ALA A 129 -1.45 7.08 21.27
N GLY A 130 -2.44 6.35 21.73
CA GLY A 130 -3.20 6.64 22.93
C GLY A 130 -4.68 6.65 22.60
N LEU A 131 -5.29 5.49 22.76
CA LEU A 131 -6.71 5.29 22.64
C LEU A 131 -7.34 5.30 24.03
N TRP A 132 -8.54 5.84 24.12
CA TRP A 132 -9.32 5.91 25.35
C TRP A 132 -10.70 5.36 25.07
N ILE A 133 -11.17 4.51 25.95
CA ILE A 133 -12.55 4.01 25.93
C ILE A 133 -13.34 4.78 26.99
N CYS A 134 -14.50 5.29 26.61
CA CYS A 134 -15.36 6.09 27.48
C CYS A 134 -16.49 5.20 28.02
N ASP A 135 -17.09 5.58 29.15
CA ASP A 135 -18.36 5.00 29.61
C ASP A 135 -19.54 5.41 28.70
N TYR A 136 -20.70 4.82 28.89
CA TYR A 136 -21.89 5.11 28.05
C TYR A 136 -22.34 6.57 28.11
N LEU A 137 -22.14 7.26 29.22
CA LEU A 137 -22.44 8.69 29.37
C LEU A 137 -21.30 9.59 28.86
N GLY A 138 -20.08 9.05 28.70
CA GLY A 138 -18.91 9.80 28.30
C GLY A 138 -18.31 10.67 29.40
N LEU A 139 -18.58 10.36 30.67
CA LEU A 139 -18.06 11.06 31.83
C LEU A 139 -16.71 10.52 32.30
N PHE A 140 -16.53 9.20 32.24
CA PHE A 140 -15.31 8.51 32.61
C PHE A 140 -14.61 7.94 31.36
N SER A 141 -13.28 7.82 31.43
CA SER A 141 -12.48 7.23 30.35
C SER A 141 -11.32 6.45 30.90
N LEU A 142 -11.04 5.28 30.30
CA LEU A 142 -9.90 4.43 30.62
C LEU A 142 -8.93 4.38 29.44
N PRO A 143 -7.61 4.40 29.69
CA PRO A 143 -6.63 4.24 28.62
C PRO A 143 -6.65 2.81 28.08
N LEU A 144 -6.70 2.70 26.75
CA LEU A 144 -6.74 1.44 26.04
C LEU A 144 -5.38 1.19 25.40
N ARG A 145 -4.79 0.02 25.69
CA ARG A 145 -3.52 -0.39 25.10
C ARG A 145 -3.81 -1.28 23.89
N SER A 146 -3.57 -0.77 22.70
CA SER A 146 -3.55 -1.58 21.48
C SER A 146 -2.13 -1.57 20.92
N LYS A 147 -1.65 -2.75 20.52
CA LYS A 147 -0.37 -2.93 19.82
C LYS A 147 -0.55 -3.09 18.32
N ASP A 148 -1.75 -2.90 17.83
CA ASP A 148 -2.07 -3.11 16.43
C ASP A 148 -1.32 -2.13 15.54
N LYS A 149 -0.76 -2.69 14.48
CA LYS A 149 -0.14 -1.97 13.40
C LYS A 149 -0.84 -2.31 12.11
N LYS A 150 -1.15 -1.32 11.32
CA LYS A 150 -1.71 -1.49 9.97
C LYS A 150 -0.86 -0.71 8.99
N ILE A 151 -0.72 -1.28 7.80
CA ILE A 151 -0.01 -0.63 6.70
C ILE A 151 -1.05 -0.31 5.63
N LEU A 152 -1.15 0.96 5.28
CA LEU A 152 -1.92 1.47 4.17
C LEU A 152 -0.95 1.84 3.05
N VAL A 153 -1.20 1.36 1.84
CA VAL A 153 -0.42 1.72 0.66
C VAL A 153 -1.21 2.72 -0.17
N VAL A 154 -0.65 3.91 -0.37
CA VAL A 154 -1.20 4.93 -1.27
C VAL A 154 -0.53 4.77 -2.62
N ARG A 155 -1.28 4.30 -3.62
CA ARG A 155 -0.77 4.01 -4.96
C ARG A 155 -0.80 5.27 -5.83
N PRO A 156 0.29 5.56 -6.59
CA PRO A 156 0.32 6.70 -7.47
C PRO A 156 -0.66 6.54 -8.65
N ALA A 157 -1.18 7.64 -9.17
CA ALA A 157 -1.85 7.63 -10.45
C ALA A 157 -0.84 7.33 -11.57
N PRO A 158 -1.23 6.62 -12.65
CA PRO A 158 -0.34 6.41 -13.78
C PRO A 158 -0.08 7.76 -14.48
N VAL A 159 1.20 8.08 -14.68
CA VAL A 159 1.64 9.29 -15.38
C VAL A 159 2.25 8.88 -16.71
N ALA A 160 1.65 9.34 -17.82
CA ALA A 160 2.16 9.04 -19.14
C ALA A 160 3.55 9.65 -19.35
N LEU A 161 4.41 8.92 -20.05
CA LEU A 161 5.69 9.43 -20.50
C LEU A 161 5.47 10.34 -21.73
N GLU A 162 6.21 11.41 -21.83
CA GLU A 162 6.17 12.32 -22.98
C GLU A 162 6.56 11.57 -24.27
N GLU A 163 7.63 10.76 -24.19
CA GLU A 163 8.05 9.90 -25.26
C GLU A 163 8.03 8.44 -24.80
N PRO A 164 7.09 7.63 -25.31
CA PRO A 164 7.08 6.20 -25.02
C PRO A 164 8.34 5.56 -25.62
N PRO A 165 8.96 4.58 -24.93
CA PRO A 165 10.17 3.94 -25.41
C PRO A 165 9.95 3.26 -26.76
N ASP A 166 10.91 3.43 -27.68
CA ASP A 166 10.89 2.73 -28.97
C ASP A 166 11.13 1.23 -28.76
N MET A 167 10.09 0.45 -29.01
CA MET A 167 10.11 -1.01 -28.87
C MET A 167 10.57 -1.73 -30.13
N SER A 168 10.83 -1.02 -31.23
CA SER A 168 11.24 -1.63 -32.49
C SER A 168 12.56 -2.42 -32.37
N ARG A 169 13.45 -1.94 -31.54
CA ARG A 169 14.74 -2.60 -31.26
C ARG A 169 14.66 -3.74 -30.24
N TYR A 170 13.53 -3.90 -29.57
CA TYR A 170 13.30 -4.90 -28.54
C TYR A 170 12.93 -6.27 -29.12
N LEU A 171 12.30 -6.31 -30.29
CA LEU A 171 11.54 -7.45 -30.76
C LEU A 171 12.35 -8.70 -31.12
N VAL A 172 13.65 -8.58 -31.45
CA VAL A 172 14.48 -9.76 -31.77
C VAL A 172 15.94 -9.52 -31.40
N ASN A 173 16.38 -9.88 -30.21
CA ASN A 173 17.80 -9.72 -29.83
C ASN A 173 18.68 -10.88 -30.20
N ALA A 174 18.18 -12.10 -30.31
CA ALA A 174 18.91 -13.28 -30.74
C ALA A 174 17.95 -14.41 -31.09
N TRP A 175 18.45 -15.32 -31.89
CA TRP A 175 17.78 -16.56 -32.22
C TRP A 175 18.59 -17.73 -31.60
N LYS A 176 17.92 -18.67 -30.96
CA LYS A 176 18.53 -19.91 -30.45
C LYS A 176 17.86 -21.13 -31.07
N PRO A 177 18.55 -22.25 -31.16
CA PRO A 177 17.93 -23.51 -31.52
C PRO A 177 16.78 -23.84 -30.58
N LYS A 178 15.63 -24.19 -31.14
CA LYS A 178 14.46 -24.55 -30.37
C LYS A 178 14.66 -25.88 -29.66
N ALA A 179 14.66 -25.87 -28.33
CA ALA A 179 14.80 -27.07 -27.52
C ALA A 179 13.63 -28.04 -27.81
N GLY A 180 13.97 -29.31 -28.16
CA GLY A 180 12.99 -30.33 -28.52
C GLY A 180 12.58 -30.36 -29.99
N GLY A 181 13.16 -29.50 -30.85
CA GLY A 181 12.84 -29.45 -32.29
C GLY A 181 11.43 -28.93 -32.56
N GLY A 182 10.79 -29.44 -33.59
CA GLY A 182 9.43 -29.04 -33.99
C GLY A 182 9.42 -28.02 -35.11
N TYR A 183 8.24 -27.42 -35.40
CA TYR A 183 8.10 -26.44 -36.48
C TYR A 183 8.47 -25.04 -35.99
N SER A 184 9.18 -24.29 -36.82
CA SER A 184 9.43 -22.85 -36.66
C SER A 184 9.45 -22.21 -38.04
N GLU A 185 9.06 -20.96 -38.17
CA GLU A 185 9.13 -20.20 -39.41
C GLU A 185 10.58 -19.85 -39.77
N ASN A 186 11.42 -19.61 -38.75
CA ASN A 186 12.81 -19.27 -38.90
C ASN A 186 13.68 -20.50 -38.65
N HIS A 187 14.61 -20.75 -39.61
CA HIS A 187 15.49 -21.88 -39.55
C HIS A 187 16.91 -21.44 -39.86
N GLU A 188 17.89 -22.03 -39.16
CA GLU A 188 19.29 -21.93 -39.50
C GLU A 188 19.71 -23.22 -40.26
N LEU A 189 20.59 -23.05 -41.26
CA LEU A 189 21.09 -24.16 -42.05
C LEU A 189 22.45 -24.59 -41.48
N ARG A 190 22.53 -25.82 -40.98
CA ARG A 190 23.82 -26.42 -40.54
C ARG A 190 24.06 -27.80 -41.14
N LEU A 191 25.27 -28.24 -41.04
CA LEU A 191 25.61 -29.62 -41.45
C LEU A 191 24.97 -30.62 -40.50
N TYR A 192 24.45 -31.69 -41.05
CA TYR A 192 23.91 -32.84 -40.33
C TYR A 192 24.98 -33.47 -39.43
N ARG A 193 24.59 -33.85 -38.23
CA ARG A 193 25.40 -34.62 -37.27
C ARG A 193 24.69 -35.95 -36.97
N PRO A 194 25.44 -37.07 -36.79
CA PRO A 194 24.83 -38.32 -36.37
C PRO A 194 23.98 -38.14 -35.08
N GLY A 195 22.73 -38.54 -35.16
CA GLY A 195 21.76 -38.36 -34.11
C GLY A 195 20.72 -37.26 -34.35
N ASP A 196 20.92 -36.40 -35.38
CA ASP A 196 19.93 -35.40 -35.77
C ASP A 196 18.70 -36.05 -36.46
N ASN A 197 17.55 -35.38 -36.33
CA ASN A 197 16.30 -35.85 -36.92
C ASN A 197 16.30 -35.70 -38.44
N LEU A 198 16.16 -36.81 -39.17
CA LEU A 198 16.18 -36.83 -40.62
C LEU A 198 14.99 -36.08 -41.27
N HIS A 199 13.90 -35.89 -40.53
CA HIS A 199 12.76 -35.09 -41.04
C HIS A 199 13.11 -33.60 -41.20
N GLN A 200 14.15 -33.12 -40.55
CA GLN A 200 14.59 -31.75 -40.63
C GLN A 200 15.65 -31.54 -41.72
N VAL A 201 16.02 -32.56 -42.46
CA VAL A 201 17.02 -32.45 -43.55
C VAL A 201 16.44 -31.65 -44.73
N HIS A 202 17.22 -30.68 -45.18
CA HIS A 202 16.87 -29.88 -46.35
C HIS A 202 17.29 -30.62 -47.65
N TRP A 203 16.53 -31.65 -48.08
CA TRP A 203 16.85 -32.54 -49.16
C TRP A 203 17.26 -31.83 -50.45
N LYS A 204 16.54 -30.77 -50.84
CA LYS A 204 16.86 -30.01 -52.05
C LYS A 204 18.26 -29.38 -52.01
N LEU A 205 18.66 -28.80 -50.89
CA LEU A 205 19.96 -28.17 -50.73
C LEU A 205 21.07 -29.24 -50.55
N SER A 206 20.78 -30.30 -49.83
CA SER A 206 21.67 -31.42 -49.62
C SER A 206 22.03 -32.10 -50.95
N ALA A 207 21.05 -32.32 -51.83
CA ALA A 207 21.27 -32.86 -53.16
C ALA A 207 22.14 -31.95 -54.06
N LYS A 208 21.98 -30.62 -53.95
CA LYS A 208 22.74 -29.63 -54.70
C LYS A 208 24.20 -29.53 -54.24
N THR A 209 24.44 -29.65 -52.94
CA THR A 209 25.76 -29.43 -52.31
C THR A 209 26.55 -30.70 -52.10
N GLY A 210 25.93 -31.87 -52.23
CA GLY A 210 26.54 -33.18 -51.93
C GLY A 210 26.78 -33.41 -50.42
N LYS A 211 26.31 -32.52 -49.54
CA LYS A 211 26.45 -32.62 -48.08
C LYS A 211 25.09 -32.60 -47.42
N MET A 212 24.86 -33.41 -46.41
CA MET A 212 23.60 -33.38 -45.67
C MET A 212 23.49 -32.08 -44.86
N ILE A 213 22.47 -31.30 -45.18
CA ILE A 213 22.17 -30.01 -44.56
C ILE A 213 20.87 -30.12 -43.80
N LEU A 214 20.89 -29.72 -42.54
CA LEU A 214 19.74 -29.71 -41.63
C LEU A 214 19.15 -28.30 -41.54
N ARG A 215 17.82 -28.21 -41.44
CA ARG A 215 17.08 -27.01 -41.05
C ARG A 215 16.88 -27.06 -39.52
N GLU A 216 17.68 -26.32 -38.79
CA GLU A 216 17.51 -26.20 -37.36
C GLU A 216 16.46 -25.16 -37.03
N PRO A 217 15.30 -25.54 -36.41
CA PRO A 217 14.29 -24.58 -36.08
C PRO A 217 14.81 -23.63 -35.00
N MET A 218 14.65 -22.35 -35.23
CA MET A 218 15.11 -21.31 -34.33
C MET A 218 13.91 -20.68 -33.58
N GLU A 219 14.10 -20.40 -32.32
CA GLU A 219 13.15 -19.60 -31.51
C GLU A 219 13.77 -18.27 -31.12
N ALA A 220 12.96 -17.21 -31.17
CA ALA A 220 13.41 -15.89 -30.75
C ALA A 220 13.69 -15.88 -29.25
N ILE A 221 14.89 -15.47 -28.88
CA ILE A 221 15.16 -15.13 -27.48
C ILE A 221 14.72 -13.68 -27.25
N ARG A 222 13.70 -13.49 -26.46
CA ARG A 222 13.41 -12.17 -25.90
C ARG A 222 14.53 -11.85 -24.91
N GLY A 223 15.23 -10.76 -25.17
CA GLY A 223 16.29 -10.31 -24.27
C GLY A 223 15.73 -9.90 -22.90
N LEU A 224 16.58 -9.86 -21.90
CA LEU A 224 16.22 -9.39 -20.57
C LEU A 224 15.97 -7.88 -20.61
N SER A 225 14.70 -7.47 -20.48
CA SER A 225 14.30 -6.07 -20.40
C SER A 225 14.27 -5.60 -18.97
N LYS A 226 14.89 -4.48 -18.71
CA LYS A 226 14.96 -3.89 -17.38
C LYS A 226 14.43 -2.46 -17.38
N VAL A 227 13.57 -2.17 -16.42
CA VAL A 227 13.17 -0.81 -16.06
C VAL A 227 13.89 -0.45 -14.78
N THR A 228 14.70 0.60 -14.83
CA THR A 228 15.52 1.03 -13.70
C THR A 228 14.99 2.34 -13.13
N LEU A 229 14.99 2.46 -11.82
CA LEU A 229 14.66 3.71 -11.12
C LEU A 229 15.36 3.80 -9.77
N GLU A 230 15.44 5.02 -9.26
CA GLU A 230 15.97 5.31 -7.93
C GLU A 230 14.89 5.99 -7.09
N LEU A 231 14.60 5.43 -5.91
CA LEU A 231 13.72 6.06 -4.94
C LEU A 231 14.48 7.17 -4.21
N ARG A 232 14.73 8.29 -4.92
CA ARG A 232 15.36 9.49 -4.38
C ARG A 232 14.49 10.71 -4.66
N GLY A 233 14.58 11.72 -3.79
CA GLY A 233 13.90 13.00 -3.96
C GLY A 233 12.76 13.22 -2.98
N ASN A 234 12.02 14.29 -3.22
CA ASN A 234 10.87 14.69 -2.43
C ASN A 234 9.63 13.83 -2.74
N GLU A 235 8.59 13.96 -1.90
CA GLU A 235 7.31 13.25 -2.07
C GLU A 235 6.75 13.43 -3.49
N LYS A 236 6.79 14.64 -4.05
CA LYS A 236 6.35 14.93 -5.44
C LYS A 236 7.16 14.20 -6.51
N HIS A 237 8.50 14.13 -6.35
CA HIS A 237 9.36 13.38 -7.27
C HIS A 237 9.09 11.88 -7.21
N LEU A 238 8.82 11.35 -6.01
CA LEU A 238 8.43 9.94 -5.84
C LEU A 238 7.08 9.64 -6.51
N ASP A 239 6.10 10.55 -6.40
CA ASP A 239 4.81 10.42 -7.06
C ASP A 239 4.99 10.32 -8.59
N LEU A 240 5.80 11.20 -9.17
CA LEU A 240 6.10 11.20 -10.60
C LEU A 240 6.84 9.93 -11.03
N LYS A 241 7.94 9.57 -10.35
CA LYS A 241 8.74 8.39 -10.68
C LYS A 241 7.91 7.11 -10.62
N LEU A 242 7.15 6.92 -9.55
CA LEU A 242 6.30 5.73 -9.38
C LEU A 242 5.06 5.75 -10.28
N GLY A 243 4.54 6.94 -10.59
CA GLY A 243 3.48 7.12 -11.58
C GLY A 243 3.95 6.77 -12.99
N LYS A 244 5.12 7.26 -13.42
CA LYS A 244 5.79 6.90 -14.67
C LYS A 244 6.08 5.39 -14.74
N LEU A 245 6.58 4.80 -13.64
CA LEU A 245 6.82 3.34 -13.54
C LEU A 245 5.55 2.55 -13.76
N ARG A 246 4.46 2.92 -13.09
CA ARG A 246 3.17 2.26 -13.22
C ARG A 246 2.66 2.31 -14.66
N TRP A 247 2.72 3.48 -15.28
CA TRP A 247 2.30 3.64 -16.67
C TRP A 247 3.16 2.81 -17.63
N LEU A 248 4.49 2.90 -17.49
CA LEU A 248 5.44 2.18 -18.36
C LEU A 248 5.28 0.67 -18.23
N SER A 249 5.14 0.15 -17.02
CA SER A 249 4.94 -1.29 -16.81
C SER A 249 3.65 -1.79 -17.43
N LEU A 250 2.54 -1.03 -17.32
CA LEU A 250 1.29 -1.36 -17.99
C LEU A 250 1.42 -1.29 -19.52
N TYR A 251 2.12 -0.28 -20.04
CA TYR A 251 2.38 -0.14 -21.48
C TYR A 251 3.19 -1.32 -22.03
N LEU A 252 4.25 -1.74 -21.31
CA LEU A 252 5.07 -2.89 -21.72
C LEU A 252 4.25 -4.19 -21.70
N LEU A 253 3.40 -4.39 -20.71
CA LEU A 253 2.52 -5.56 -20.65
C LEU A 253 1.48 -5.59 -21.76
N GLN A 254 0.91 -4.43 -22.16
CA GLN A 254 0.02 -4.34 -23.34
C GLN A 254 0.73 -4.73 -24.65
N LYS A 255 2.07 -4.58 -24.70
CA LYS A 255 2.92 -5.02 -25.81
C LYS A 255 3.45 -6.44 -25.62
N GLU A 256 2.93 -7.17 -24.62
CA GLU A 256 3.36 -8.54 -24.28
C GLU A 256 4.87 -8.65 -23.97
N VAL A 257 5.45 -7.60 -23.37
CA VAL A 257 6.85 -7.52 -23.00
C VAL A 257 7.01 -7.75 -21.49
N PRO A 258 7.39 -8.97 -21.07
CA PRO A 258 7.79 -9.21 -19.68
C PRO A 258 9.08 -8.43 -19.38
N HIS A 259 9.17 -7.84 -18.19
CA HIS A 259 10.31 -7.02 -17.82
C HIS A 259 10.63 -7.14 -16.33
N GLN A 260 11.84 -6.76 -15.97
CA GLN A 260 12.31 -6.72 -14.60
C GLN A 260 12.45 -5.27 -14.14
N ILE A 261 11.88 -4.94 -12.99
CA ILE A 261 12.09 -3.64 -12.35
C ILE A 261 13.31 -3.76 -11.44
N GLN A 262 14.31 -2.91 -11.66
CA GLN A 262 15.43 -2.72 -10.74
C GLN A 262 15.31 -1.34 -10.08
N CYS A 263 15.13 -1.34 -8.78
CA CYS A 263 14.93 -0.12 -8.02
C CYS A 263 15.96 0.02 -6.90
N LEU A 264 16.68 1.14 -6.87
CA LEU A 264 17.53 1.50 -5.75
C LEU A 264 16.67 2.08 -4.63
N THR A 265 16.66 1.40 -3.49
CA THR A 265 15.96 1.82 -2.27
C THR A 265 16.96 2.11 -1.15
N GLY A 266 16.52 2.68 -0.04
CA GLY A 266 17.38 2.88 1.14
C GLY A 266 17.88 1.60 1.80
N ARG A 267 17.39 0.42 1.35
CA ARG A 267 17.87 -0.89 1.78
C ARG A 267 18.78 -1.58 0.76
N GLY A 268 19.06 -0.92 -0.36
CA GLY A 268 19.83 -1.46 -1.47
C GLY A 268 18.98 -1.71 -2.72
N MET A 269 19.55 -2.43 -3.68
CA MET A 269 18.90 -2.76 -4.95
C MET A 269 17.82 -3.82 -4.75
N VAL A 270 16.63 -3.56 -5.28
CA VAL A 270 15.49 -4.48 -5.29
C VAL A 270 15.17 -4.84 -6.74
N GLU A 271 15.06 -6.14 -7.03
CA GLU A 271 14.69 -6.66 -8.34
C GLU A 271 13.34 -7.34 -8.27
N LEU A 272 12.43 -6.98 -9.19
CA LEU A 272 11.05 -7.47 -9.22
C LEU A 272 10.69 -7.85 -10.65
N GLU A 273 10.24 -9.08 -10.85
CA GLU A 273 9.81 -9.58 -12.16
C GLU A 273 8.35 -9.23 -12.41
N ILE A 274 8.07 -8.75 -13.63
CA ILE A 274 6.74 -8.31 -14.06
C ILE A 274 6.32 -9.16 -15.26
N THR A 275 5.29 -9.96 -15.05
CA THR A 275 4.68 -10.85 -16.05
C THR A 275 3.23 -10.55 -16.31
N ASP A 276 2.52 -9.98 -15.34
CA ASP A 276 1.10 -9.67 -15.40
C ASP A 276 0.76 -8.38 -14.63
N GLU A 277 -0.47 -7.89 -14.77
CA GLU A 277 -0.92 -6.66 -14.07
C GLU A 277 -0.90 -6.81 -12.54
N ARG A 278 -1.09 -8.02 -12.01
CA ARG A 278 -1.05 -8.26 -10.56
C ARG A 278 0.39 -8.12 -10.04
N SER A 279 1.36 -8.59 -10.82
CA SER A 279 2.77 -8.42 -10.47
C SER A 279 3.19 -6.95 -10.44
N VAL A 280 2.64 -6.10 -11.33
CA VAL A 280 2.86 -4.64 -11.27
C VAL A 280 2.36 -4.05 -9.95
N LEU A 281 1.14 -4.40 -9.55
CA LEU A 281 0.58 -3.88 -8.29
C LEU A 281 1.37 -4.37 -7.07
N THR A 282 1.79 -5.63 -7.07
CA THR A 282 2.61 -6.21 -5.99
C THR A 282 3.99 -5.56 -5.93
N ALA A 283 4.60 -5.32 -7.08
CA ALA A 283 5.89 -4.62 -7.18
C ALA A 283 5.77 -3.18 -6.66
N LEU A 284 4.74 -2.44 -7.08
CA LEU A 284 4.47 -1.09 -6.57
C LEU A 284 4.26 -1.10 -5.05
N ASP A 285 3.45 -2.01 -4.52
CA ASP A 285 3.21 -2.11 -3.08
C ASP A 285 4.50 -2.41 -2.30
N THR A 286 5.44 -3.14 -2.90
CA THR A 286 6.75 -3.44 -2.31
C THR A 286 7.64 -2.19 -2.30
N LEU A 287 7.70 -1.47 -3.42
CA LEU A 287 8.50 -0.24 -3.55
C LEU A 287 7.96 0.88 -2.65
N LEU A 288 6.63 1.03 -2.56
CA LEU A 288 5.98 2.03 -1.72
C LEU A 288 6.22 1.83 -0.22
N LYS A 289 6.55 0.61 0.20
CA LYS A 289 6.95 0.28 1.58
C LYS A 289 8.46 0.42 1.82
N ALA A 290 9.25 0.64 0.78
CA ALA A 290 10.69 0.80 0.90
C ALA A 290 11.05 2.23 1.32
N PRO A 291 12.10 2.42 2.14
CA PRO A 291 12.63 3.74 2.43
C PRO A 291 13.33 4.33 1.21
N VAL A 292 13.37 5.66 1.16
CA VAL A 292 14.12 6.39 0.14
C VAL A 292 15.61 6.08 0.23
N ALA A 293 16.29 6.00 -0.92
CA ALA A 293 17.71 5.72 -0.99
C ALA A 293 18.53 6.94 -0.54
N ASP A 294 19.59 6.69 0.23
CA ASP A 294 20.58 7.72 0.56
C ASP A 294 21.38 8.14 -0.68
N ALA A 295 21.80 9.40 -0.70
CA ALA A 295 22.60 9.94 -1.79
C ALA A 295 23.96 9.25 -1.96
N LEU A 296 24.47 8.58 -0.91
CA LEU A 296 25.75 7.88 -0.89
C LEU A 296 25.67 6.50 -1.55
N LEU A 297 24.49 5.92 -1.74
CA LEU A 297 24.32 4.62 -2.37
C LEU A 297 24.43 4.80 -3.89
N GLU A 298 25.39 4.11 -4.50
CA GLU A 298 25.55 4.07 -5.95
C GLU A 298 24.73 2.89 -6.53
N PRO A 299 24.00 3.10 -7.65
CA PRO A 299 23.24 2.05 -8.28
C PRO A 299 24.16 1.12 -9.07
N GLU A 300 24.16 -0.16 -8.74
CA GLU A 300 24.77 -1.21 -9.52
C GLU A 300 23.72 -1.95 -10.36
N TYR A 301 23.53 -1.51 -11.59
CA TYR A 301 22.60 -2.15 -12.52
C TYR A 301 23.30 -3.30 -13.24
N GLY A 302 22.80 -4.53 -13.07
CA GLY A 302 23.27 -5.71 -13.80
C GLY A 302 22.99 -5.65 -15.30
N TYR A 303 23.48 -6.65 -16.05
CA TYR A 303 23.29 -6.74 -17.50
C TYR A 303 21.81 -6.69 -17.90
N ALA A 304 21.51 -5.99 -18.98
CA ALA A 304 20.20 -5.98 -19.63
C ALA A 304 20.41 -5.82 -21.15
N SER A 305 19.60 -6.51 -21.94
CA SER A 305 19.59 -6.34 -23.40
C SER A 305 18.85 -5.08 -23.82
N TRP A 306 17.88 -4.66 -23.02
CA TRP A 306 17.16 -3.41 -23.14
C TRP A 306 16.98 -2.81 -21.75
N ARG A 307 17.22 -1.51 -21.63
CA ARG A 307 17.08 -0.79 -20.36
C ARG A 307 16.37 0.54 -20.59
N TYR A 308 15.45 0.84 -19.74
CA TYR A 308 14.83 2.15 -19.65
C TYR A 308 14.99 2.69 -18.22
N HIS A 309 15.59 3.88 -18.09
CA HIS A 309 15.75 4.53 -16.78
C HIS A 309 14.67 5.56 -16.58
N ILE A 310 14.00 5.53 -15.41
CA ILE A 310 12.98 6.50 -15.03
C ILE A 310 13.64 7.56 -14.14
N GLY A 311 13.94 8.73 -14.74
CA GLY A 311 14.39 9.92 -14.01
C GLY A 311 13.23 10.72 -13.41
N GLY A 312 13.54 11.65 -12.48
CA GLY A 312 12.64 12.71 -12.03
C GLY A 312 12.75 13.95 -12.90
N ASP A 313 11.81 14.91 -12.75
CA ASP A 313 11.95 16.23 -13.37
C ASP A 313 13.20 16.93 -12.81
N GLY A 314 14.29 16.91 -13.56
CA GLY A 314 15.61 17.41 -13.15
C GLY A 314 16.74 16.39 -13.27
N ASP A 315 16.46 15.11 -13.47
CA ASP A 315 17.46 14.06 -13.74
C ASP A 315 17.68 13.86 -15.26
N GLU A 316 16.99 14.63 -16.11
CA GLU A 316 17.19 14.66 -17.57
C GLU A 316 18.28 15.68 -17.91
N ALA A 317 19.55 15.31 -17.60
CA ALA A 317 20.74 15.99 -18.09
C ALA A 317 21.78 14.96 -18.52
#